data_cf9d26cdfc7a7b36e8bec2b5f67c70e9
#
_entry.id   cf9d26cdfc7a7b36e8bec2b5f67c70e9
#
_cell.length_a   1.000
_cell.length_b   1.000
_cell.length_c   1.000
_cell.angle_alpha   90.00
_cell.angle_beta   90.00
_cell.angle_gamma   90.00
#
_symmetry.space_group_name_H-M   'P 1'
#
loop_
_entity.id
_entity.type
_entity.pdbx_description
1 polymer ?
#
loop_
_entity_poly.entity_id
_entity_poly.type
_entity_poly.pdbx_seq_one_letter_code
_entity_poly.pdbx_strand_id
1 'polypeptide(L)'
;MADGRIDILIGTHKILGKNVGFKDLGLLIIDEEQKFGVAAKEKLRQLRADVDTLTMTATPIPRTLQFSLMGSRDLSVISTPPPNRQPVSTESHLFDEELIREAVDYELQRGGQVYFVHNKVETIDNIRRMVGQLCPKARVAVGHGQMPAQQLEKLMMDFIYGEFDVLVATTIVESGVDVPNANTIIINNAQNFGLSDLHQLRGRVGRSNRKAFCYLLTPPEEMLSSDARRRLRAIEEFSDLGAGFNIAMQDLDIRGAGNLLGGEQSGFIADIGFETYQKILSEAMAELREEEFAKAAEAGRTIASGDVALQGGSVHPVPGGSIAGQADMNGSAFPGVTSPQDGGGTVAYISDCQIETDREAVIPDSYVSSAGEKLRLYRELDSITDEERLARFESQLTDRFGDIPTATHELFDIVRLRWICIRLGFEKAIVKNGIMILQFVHNQKSAYYKSELFGRILRVSTRPGSKFIFRQNNNKLSVVVRSIKDIAAAAATLRELEVEAAKQPTA
;
A
#
# COMPACT_ATOMS: atom_id res chain seq x y z
N MET A 1 -20.65 -13.12 -29.89
CA MET A 1 -20.87 -12.46 -28.57
C MET A 1 -22.37 -12.27 -28.37
N ALA A 2 -23.04 -11.46 -29.16
CA ALA A 2 -24.48 -11.23 -29.00
C ALA A 2 -25.34 -12.53 -29.09
N ASP A 3 -24.90 -13.54 -29.85
CA ASP A 3 -25.55 -14.83 -29.96
C ASP A 3 -25.21 -15.83 -28.84
N GLY A 4 -24.32 -15.48 -27.90
CA GLY A 4 -23.90 -16.34 -26.79
C GLY A 4 -23.06 -17.55 -27.21
N ARG A 5 -22.31 -17.46 -28.34
CA ARG A 5 -21.40 -18.53 -28.80
C ARG A 5 -19.96 -18.40 -28.31
N ILE A 6 -19.62 -17.27 -27.69
CA ILE A 6 -18.29 -16.96 -27.21
C ILE A 6 -18.40 -16.67 -25.70
N ASP A 7 -17.75 -17.47 -24.90
CA ASP A 7 -17.77 -17.36 -23.44
C ASP A 7 -16.70 -16.39 -22.91
N ILE A 8 -15.52 -16.33 -23.57
CA ILE A 8 -14.42 -15.46 -23.19
C ILE A 8 -13.94 -14.65 -24.40
N LEU A 9 -13.90 -13.33 -24.27
CA LEU A 9 -13.33 -12.42 -25.26
C LEU A 9 -12.11 -11.70 -24.69
N ILE A 10 -10.95 -11.86 -25.33
CA ILE A 10 -9.72 -11.15 -25.00
C ILE A 10 -9.42 -10.16 -26.13
N GLY A 11 -9.11 -8.93 -25.77
CA GLY A 11 -8.77 -7.91 -26.76
C GLY A 11 -8.32 -6.59 -26.17
N THR A 12 -7.97 -5.66 -27.03
CA THR A 12 -7.58 -4.29 -26.65
C THR A 12 -8.84 -3.43 -26.44
N HIS A 13 -8.65 -2.14 -26.16
CA HIS A 13 -9.75 -1.16 -26.07
C HIS A 13 -10.72 -1.16 -27.27
N LYS A 14 -10.37 -1.79 -28.38
CA LYS A 14 -11.25 -1.97 -29.55
C LYS A 14 -12.52 -2.79 -29.23
N ILE A 15 -12.47 -3.68 -28.22
CA ILE A 15 -13.65 -4.44 -27.78
C ILE A 15 -14.73 -3.55 -27.14
N LEU A 16 -14.39 -2.31 -26.75
CA LEU A 16 -15.33 -1.30 -26.30
C LEU A 16 -16.01 -0.55 -27.45
N GLY A 17 -15.82 -0.99 -28.69
CA GLY A 17 -16.43 -0.40 -29.89
C GLY A 17 -17.95 -0.55 -29.89
N LYS A 18 -18.65 0.37 -30.60
CA LYS A 18 -20.13 0.37 -30.68
C LYS A 18 -20.73 -0.91 -31.32
N ASN A 19 -19.89 -1.65 -32.06
CA ASN A 19 -20.32 -2.86 -32.80
C ASN A 19 -20.14 -4.15 -31.99
N VAL A 20 -19.65 -4.05 -30.75
CA VAL A 20 -19.46 -5.21 -29.85
C VAL A 20 -20.57 -5.20 -28.81
N GLY A 21 -21.48 -6.20 -28.90
CA GLY A 21 -22.53 -6.40 -27.92
C GLY A 21 -22.32 -7.71 -27.15
N PHE A 22 -22.52 -7.66 -25.85
CA PHE A 22 -22.50 -8.83 -24.99
C PHE A 22 -23.92 -9.29 -24.71
N LYS A 23 -24.14 -10.60 -24.72
CA LYS A 23 -25.47 -11.17 -24.42
C LYS A 23 -25.71 -11.11 -22.91
N ASP A 24 -24.72 -11.55 -22.14
CA ASP A 24 -24.76 -11.61 -20.68
C ASP A 24 -23.32 -11.55 -20.19
N LEU A 25 -22.87 -10.35 -19.75
CA LEU A 25 -21.51 -10.11 -19.30
C LEU A 25 -21.48 -10.22 -17.78
N GLY A 26 -20.91 -11.30 -17.24
CA GLY A 26 -20.81 -11.53 -15.80
C GLY A 26 -19.49 -11.03 -15.17
N LEU A 27 -18.39 -11.05 -15.94
CA LEU A 27 -17.07 -10.64 -15.42
C LEU A 27 -16.32 -9.78 -16.44
N LEU A 28 -15.80 -8.65 -15.97
CA LEU A 28 -14.93 -7.75 -16.73
C LEU A 28 -13.55 -7.69 -16.08
N ILE A 29 -12.52 -8.11 -16.80
CA ILE A 29 -11.13 -8.03 -16.34
C ILE A 29 -10.43 -6.92 -17.11
N ILE A 30 -9.83 -5.97 -16.39
CA ILE A 30 -9.12 -4.81 -16.96
C ILE A 30 -7.67 -4.84 -16.48
N ASP A 31 -6.75 -4.95 -17.44
CA ASP A 31 -5.33 -4.83 -17.17
C ASP A 31 -4.82 -3.42 -17.51
N GLU A 32 -3.97 -2.86 -16.65
CA GLU A 32 -3.34 -1.54 -16.80
C GLU A 32 -4.37 -0.42 -17.09
N GLU A 33 -5.41 -0.29 -16.25
CA GLU A 33 -6.49 0.72 -16.41
C GLU A 33 -5.97 2.15 -16.62
N GLN A 34 -4.80 2.49 -16.09
CA GLN A 34 -4.19 3.81 -16.23
C GLN A 34 -3.86 4.17 -17.68
N LYS A 35 -3.65 3.19 -18.54
CA LYS A 35 -3.37 3.40 -19.98
C LYS A 35 -4.60 3.72 -20.83
N PHE A 36 -5.80 3.60 -20.25
CA PHE A 36 -7.04 3.94 -20.96
C PHE A 36 -7.30 5.45 -20.93
N GLY A 37 -7.63 6.01 -22.09
CA GLY A 37 -8.09 7.41 -22.21
C GLY A 37 -9.49 7.63 -21.60
N VAL A 38 -9.86 8.90 -21.39
CA VAL A 38 -11.11 9.30 -20.71
C VAL A 38 -12.35 8.66 -21.34
N ALA A 39 -12.44 8.65 -22.68
CA ALA A 39 -13.60 8.07 -23.40
C ALA A 39 -13.73 6.55 -23.19
N ALA A 40 -12.60 5.83 -23.11
CA ALA A 40 -12.61 4.39 -22.84
C ALA A 40 -12.98 4.12 -21.38
N LYS A 41 -12.48 4.91 -20.43
CA LYS A 41 -12.83 4.82 -19.01
C LYS A 41 -14.31 5.04 -18.75
N GLU A 42 -14.93 5.99 -19.46
CA GLU A 42 -16.36 6.25 -19.34
C GLU A 42 -17.20 5.08 -19.85
N LYS A 43 -16.82 4.47 -20.97
CA LYS A 43 -17.46 3.25 -21.46
C LYS A 43 -17.31 2.07 -20.50
N LEU A 44 -16.11 1.89 -19.95
CA LEU A 44 -15.83 0.88 -18.93
C LEU A 44 -16.70 1.11 -17.69
N ARG A 45 -16.89 2.38 -17.30
CA ARG A 45 -17.75 2.73 -16.17
C ARG A 45 -19.21 2.36 -16.41
N GLN A 46 -19.71 2.56 -17.62
CA GLN A 46 -21.07 2.16 -18.00
C GLN A 46 -21.26 0.64 -17.97
N LEU A 47 -20.26 -0.13 -18.42
CA LEU A 47 -20.28 -1.59 -18.36
C LEU A 47 -20.17 -2.15 -16.93
N ARG A 48 -19.57 -1.40 -16.00
CA ARG A 48 -19.36 -1.83 -14.61
C ARG A 48 -20.59 -1.77 -13.73
N ALA A 49 -21.64 -1.09 -14.15
CA ALA A 49 -22.79 -0.83 -13.28
C ALA A 49 -23.45 -2.13 -12.77
N ASP A 50 -23.44 -3.20 -13.60
CA ASP A 50 -24.08 -4.47 -13.29
C ASP A 50 -23.16 -5.69 -13.51
N VAL A 51 -21.83 -5.49 -13.52
CA VAL A 51 -20.84 -6.53 -13.87
C VAL A 51 -19.72 -6.57 -12.85
N ASP A 52 -19.40 -7.76 -12.35
CA ASP A 52 -18.22 -7.95 -11.50
C ASP A 52 -16.96 -7.51 -12.24
N THR A 53 -16.15 -6.67 -11.60
CA THR A 53 -14.99 -6.08 -12.27
C THR A 53 -13.72 -6.31 -11.49
N LEU A 54 -12.74 -6.98 -12.12
CA LEU A 54 -11.38 -7.13 -11.63
C LEU A 54 -10.46 -6.18 -12.39
N THR A 55 -9.79 -5.28 -11.68
CA THR A 55 -8.77 -4.40 -12.25
C THR A 55 -7.40 -4.82 -11.75
N MET A 56 -6.46 -5.03 -12.67
CA MET A 56 -5.09 -5.41 -12.37
C MET A 56 -4.13 -4.30 -12.80
N THR A 57 -3.04 -4.12 -12.06
CA THR A 57 -1.97 -3.18 -12.42
C THR A 57 -0.67 -3.52 -11.69
N ALA A 58 0.46 -3.29 -12.34
CA ALA A 58 1.77 -3.36 -11.68
C ALA A 58 2.08 -2.08 -10.87
N THR A 59 1.52 -0.95 -11.29
CA THR A 59 1.72 0.37 -10.68
C THR A 59 0.36 1.06 -10.55
N PRO A 60 -0.36 0.87 -9.44
CA PRO A 60 -1.65 1.52 -9.25
C PRO A 60 -1.49 3.04 -9.35
N ILE A 61 -2.45 3.69 -10.04
CA ILE A 61 -2.50 5.15 -10.04
C ILE A 61 -2.66 5.59 -8.59
N PRO A 62 -1.92 6.61 -8.13
CA PRO A 62 -2.01 7.11 -6.76
C PRO A 62 -3.45 7.35 -6.30
N ARG A 63 -4.29 7.90 -7.16
CA ARG A 63 -5.72 8.13 -6.90
C ARG A 63 -6.51 6.83 -6.71
N THR A 64 -6.28 5.82 -7.56
CA THR A 64 -6.97 4.51 -7.44
C THR A 64 -6.52 3.78 -6.18
N LEU A 65 -5.22 3.82 -5.89
CA LEU A 65 -4.65 3.27 -4.67
C LEU A 65 -5.27 3.94 -3.42
N GLN A 66 -5.39 5.26 -3.43
CA GLN A 66 -5.99 6.01 -2.34
C GLN A 66 -7.46 5.62 -2.10
N PHE A 67 -8.28 5.47 -3.16
CA PHE A 67 -9.67 5.00 -3.03
C PHE A 67 -9.76 3.58 -2.46
N SER A 68 -8.82 2.70 -2.82
CA SER A 68 -8.77 1.35 -2.26
C SER A 68 -8.36 1.36 -0.79
N LEU A 69 -7.38 2.17 -0.42
CA LEU A 69 -6.96 2.36 0.98
C LEU A 69 -8.06 2.99 1.85
N MET A 70 -8.96 3.77 1.25
CA MET A 70 -10.16 4.31 1.90
C MET A 70 -11.30 3.29 2.06
N GLY A 71 -11.10 2.04 1.64
CA GLY A 71 -12.11 0.99 1.74
C GLY A 71 -13.29 1.16 0.76
N SER A 72 -13.16 2.02 -0.26
CA SER A 72 -14.18 2.16 -1.31
C SER A 72 -14.05 1.10 -2.42
N ARG A 73 -12.96 0.34 -2.43
CA ARG A 73 -12.70 -0.81 -3.30
C ARG A 73 -11.85 -1.83 -2.59
N ASP A 74 -12.14 -3.10 -2.76
CA ASP A 74 -11.29 -4.17 -2.27
C ASP A 74 -9.92 -4.13 -2.97
N LEU A 75 -8.87 -4.37 -2.22
CA LEU A 75 -7.49 -4.40 -2.70
C LEU A 75 -6.82 -5.71 -2.30
N SER A 76 -6.28 -6.41 -3.29
CA SER A 76 -5.41 -7.56 -3.06
C SER A 76 -4.03 -7.29 -3.63
N VAL A 77 -2.99 -7.55 -2.85
CA VAL A 77 -1.59 -7.35 -3.26
C VAL A 77 -0.93 -8.71 -3.48
N ILE A 78 -0.44 -8.96 -4.71
CA ILE A 78 0.33 -10.15 -5.04
C ILE A 78 1.80 -9.83 -4.77
N SER A 79 2.33 -10.30 -3.65
CA SER A 79 3.71 -10.04 -3.20
C SER A 79 4.69 -11.16 -3.53
N THR A 80 4.20 -12.39 -3.80
CA THR A 80 5.05 -13.54 -4.11
C THR A 80 5.62 -13.42 -5.52
N PRO A 81 6.94 -13.29 -5.70
CA PRO A 81 7.53 -13.21 -7.01
C PRO A 81 7.48 -14.57 -7.75
N PRO A 82 7.49 -14.55 -9.10
CA PRO A 82 7.65 -15.79 -9.87
C PRO A 82 8.99 -16.50 -9.53
N PRO A 83 9.01 -17.84 -9.53
CA PRO A 83 10.24 -18.59 -9.30
C PRO A 83 11.30 -18.26 -10.37
N ASN A 84 12.58 -18.32 -10.00
CA ASN A 84 13.73 -18.10 -10.87
C ASN A 84 13.90 -16.69 -11.45
N ARG A 85 13.25 -15.67 -10.89
CA ARG A 85 13.52 -14.25 -11.21
C ARG A 85 14.51 -13.66 -10.22
N GLN A 86 15.40 -12.81 -10.75
CA GLN A 86 16.33 -12.01 -9.95
C GLN A 86 15.89 -10.54 -9.95
N PRO A 87 16.11 -9.79 -8.86
CA PRO A 87 15.94 -8.35 -8.85
C PRO A 87 16.81 -7.69 -9.92
N VAL A 88 16.30 -6.60 -10.51
CA VAL A 88 17.05 -5.81 -11.48
C VAL A 88 17.96 -4.85 -10.72
N SER A 89 19.29 -4.97 -10.90
CA SER A 89 20.26 -4.01 -10.35
C SER A 89 19.99 -2.64 -10.93
N THR A 90 19.62 -1.67 -10.09
CA THR A 90 19.21 -0.32 -10.52
C THR A 90 20.19 0.69 -9.96
N GLU A 91 20.80 1.50 -10.83
CA GLU A 91 21.87 2.43 -10.47
C GLU A 91 21.71 3.75 -11.22
N SER A 92 21.86 4.88 -10.51
CA SER A 92 21.89 6.22 -11.11
C SER A 92 23.32 6.66 -11.37
N HIS A 93 23.57 7.13 -12.57
CA HIS A 93 24.87 7.61 -13.03
C HIS A 93 24.75 8.94 -13.76
N LEU A 94 25.83 9.70 -13.80
CA LEU A 94 25.98 10.77 -14.76
C LEU A 94 25.99 10.19 -16.18
N PHE A 95 25.60 11.02 -17.16
CA PHE A 95 25.76 10.60 -18.56
C PHE A 95 27.23 10.35 -18.86
N ASP A 96 27.58 9.09 -19.12
CA ASP A 96 28.94 8.64 -19.38
C ASP A 96 28.97 7.66 -20.56
N GLU A 97 29.73 8.00 -21.59
CA GLU A 97 29.88 7.18 -22.79
C GLU A 97 30.65 5.88 -22.52
N GLU A 98 31.57 5.87 -21.54
CA GLU A 98 32.30 4.68 -21.14
C GLU A 98 31.41 3.66 -20.46
N LEU A 99 30.58 4.09 -19.54
CA LEU A 99 29.55 3.26 -18.91
C LEU A 99 28.60 2.64 -19.95
N ILE A 100 28.15 3.46 -20.92
CA ILE A 100 27.25 2.98 -21.99
C ILE A 100 27.95 1.90 -22.81
N ARG A 101 29.22 2.11 -23.20
CA ARG A 101 30.00 1.12 -23.94
C ARG A 101 30.17 -0.17 -23.16
N GLU A 102 30.55 -0.09 -21.88
CA GLU A 102 30.74 -1.26 -21.03
C GLU A 102 29.45 -2.05 -20.84
N ALA A 103 28.34 -1.38 -20.59
CA ALA A 103 27.03 -2.02 -20.42
C ALA A 103 26.58 -2.76 -21.70
N VAL A 104 26.76 -2.13 -22.86
CA VAL A 104 26.42 -2.75 -24.15
C VAL A 104 27.37 -3.90 -24.48
N ASP A 105 28.68 -3.74 -24.33
CA ASP A 105 29.69 -4.78 -24.63
C ASP A 105 29.49 -5.99 -23.69
N TYR A 106 29.19 -5.77 -22.41
CA TYR A 106 28.86 -6.84 -21.47
C TYR A 106 27.65 -7.66 -21.93
N GLU A 107 26.60 -6.98 -22.40
CA GLU A 107 25.39 -7.64 -22.88
C GLU A 107 25.63 -8.42 -24.17
N LEU A 108 26.40 -7.86 -25.11
CA LEU A 108 26.80 -8.53 -26.35
C LEU A 108 27.61 -9.81 -26.09
N GLN A 109 28.55 -9.77 -25.13
CA GLN A 109 29.40 -10.94 -24.79
C GLN A 109 28.58 -12.13 -24.28
N ARG A 110 27.47 -11.87 -23.59
CA ARG A 110 26.58 -12.93 -23.09
C ARG A 110 25.41 -13.23 -24.03
N GLY A 111 25.40 -12.62 -25.24
CA GLY A 111 24.37 -12.83 -26.25
C GLY A 111 23.01 -12.26 -25.87
N GLY A 112 22.98 -11.21 -25.03
CA GLY A 112 21.77 -10.53 -24.63
C GLY A 112 21.50 -9.28 -25.47
N GLN A 113 20.45 -8.53 -25.11
CA GLN A 113 20.00 -7.33 -25.81
C GLN A 113 19.81 -6.16 -24.85
N VAL A 114 19.92 -4.94 -25.36
CA VAL A 114 19.86 -3.69 -24.60
C VAL A 114 18.72 -2.81 -25.10
N TYR A 115 17.92 -2.30 -24.17
CA TYR A 115 17.05 -1.15 -24.40
C TYR A 115 17.79 0.14 -24.05
N PHE A 116 17.79 1.10 -24.97
CA PHE A 116 18.24 2.47 -24.69
C PHE A 116 17.06 3.41 -24.84
N VAL A 117 16.51 3.89 -23.70
CA VAL A 117 15.33 4.75 -23.68
C VAL A 117 15.74 6.21 -23.78
N HIS A 118 15.25 6.91 -24.83
CA HIS A 118 15.47 8.33 -25.04
C HIS A 118 14.18 9.01 -25.52
N ASN A 119 13.54 9.77 -24.64
CA ASN A 119 12.18 10.28 -24.87
C ASN A 119 12.12 11.60 -25.68
N LYS A 120 13.02 11.77 -26.66
CA LYS A 120 13.00 12.91 -27.60
C LYS A 120 13.24 12.41 -29.03
N VAL A 121 12.16 12.38 -29.81
CA VAL A 121 12.23 11.89 -31.22
C VAL A 121 13.21 12.70 -32.07
N GLU A 122 13.28 14.01 -31.85
CA GLU A 122 14.15 14.92 -32.61
C GLU A 122 15.65 14.57 -32.50
N THR A 123 16.05 14.01 -31.37
CA THR A 123 17.47 13.72 -31.09
C THR A 123 17.76 12.21 -30.99
N ILE A 124 16.80 11.35 -31.24
CA ILE A 124 16.94 9.89 -31.08
C ILE A 124 17.99 9.31 -32.07
N ASP A 125 18.05 9.84 -33.28
CA ASP A 125 19.05 9.43 -34.27
C ASP A 125 20.49 9.83 -33.90
N ASN A 126 20.65 10.89 -33.11
CA ASN A 126 21.96 11.27 -32.56
C ASN A 126 22.42 10.21 -31.55
N ILE A 127 21.53 9.77 -30.68
CA ILE A 127 21.81 8.69 -29.71
C ILE A 127 22.14 7.40 -30.45
N ARG A 128 21.37 7.02 -31.49
CA ARG A 128 21.68 5.84 -32.31
C ARG A 128 23.08 5.90 -32.90
N ARG A 129 23.46 7.06 -33.49
CA ARG A 129 24.80 7.25 -34.08
C ARG A 129 25.89 7.16 -33.03
N MET A 130 25.70 7.80 -31.87
CA MET A 130 26.62 7.75 -30.74
C MET A 130 26.82 6.29 -30.26
N VAL A 131 25.76 5.56 -29.99
CA VAL A 131 25.85 4.15 -29.55
C VAL A 131 26.53 3.28 -30.61
N GLY A 132 26.22 3.48 -31.89
CA GLY A 132 26.87 2.78 -33.00
C GLY A 132 28.36 3.10 -33.15
N GLN A 133 28.80 4.31 -32.79
CA GLN A 133 30.21 4.70 -32.74
C GLN A 133 30.94 4.11 -31.54
N LEU A 134 30.31 4.11 -30.37
CA LEU A 134 30.87 3.54 -29.14
C LEU A 134 30.99 2.02 -29.21
N CYS A 135 29.99 1.37 -29.82
CA CYS A 135 29.90 -0.09 -29.92
C CYS A 135 29.76 -0.53 -31.39
N PRO A 136 30.86 -0.51 -32.21
CA PRO A 136 30.78 -0.79 -33.64
C PRO A 136 30.33 -2.21 -34.00
N LYS A 137 30.39 -3.13 -33.04
CA LYS A 137 29.92 -4.53 -33.19
C LYS A 137 28.42 -4.68 -32.98
N ALA A 138 27.77 -3.70 -32.34
CA ALA A 138 26.36 -3.76 -32.02
C ALA A 138 25.49 -3.35 -33.22
N ARG A 139 24.46 -4.14 -33.48
CA ARG A 139 23.41 -3.80 -34.46
C ARG A 139 22.37 -2.94 -33.75
N VAL A 140 22.35 -1.64 -34.07
CA VAL A 140 21.54 -0.64 -33.39
C VAL A 140 20.33 -0.23 -34.24
N ALA A 141 19.14 -0.41 -33.71
CA ALA A 141 17.89 0.01 -34.33
C ALA A 141 17.22 1.16 -33.54
N VAL A 142 16.32 1.90 -34.23
CA VAL A 142 15.54 3.00 -33.63
C VAL A 142 14.05 2.71 -33.73
N GLY A 143 13.31 2.98 -32.63
CA GLY A 143 11.85 2.90 -32.60
C GLY A 143 11.22 4.06 -31.86
N HIS A 144 10.20 4.69 -32.43
CA HIS A 144 9.45 5.76 -31.75
C HIS A 144 7.98 5.81 -32.18
N GLY A 145 7.13 6.43 -31.36
CA GLY A 145 5.68 6.44 -31.56
C GLY A 145 5.16 7.19 -32.79
N GLN A 146 6.01 7.95 -33.50
CA GLN A 146 5.65 8.61 -34.76
C GLN A 146 5.87 7.70 -36.00
N MET A 147 6.47 6.52 -35.83
CA MET A 147 6.58 5.54 -36.88
C MET A 147 5.23 4.94 -37.26
N PRO A 148 5.02 4.59 -38.57
CA PRO A 148 3.84 3.81 -38.95
C PRO A 148 3.73 2.50 -38.13
N ALA A 149 2.51 2.15 -37.72
CA ALA A 149 2.29 1.00 -36.85
C ALA A 149 2.88 -0.32 -37.39
N GLN A 150 2.77 -0.56 -38.72
CA GLN A 150 3.35 -1.75 -39.35
C GLN A 150 4.89 -1.79 -39.30
N GLN A 151 5.55 -0.64 -39.43
CA GLN A 151 7.00 -0.57 -39.32
C GLN A 151 7.45 -0.80 -37.88
N LEU A 152 6.72 -0.23 -36.91
CA LEU A 152 7.03 -0.42 -35.52
C LEU A 152 6.81 -1.88 -35.08
N GLU A 153 5.72 -2.51 -35.54
CA GLU A 153 5.46 -3.93 -35.31
C GLU A 153 6.59 -4.80 -35.86
N LYS A 154 6.98 -4.57 -37.10
CA LYS A 154 8.10 -5.29 -37.72
C LYS A 154 9.39 -5.10 -36.94
N LEU A 155 9.74 -3.86 -36.58
CA LEU A 155 10.92 -3.54 -35.79
C LEU A 155 10.97 -4.29 -34.47
N MET A 156 9.81 -4.34 -33.76
CA MET A 156 9.72 -5.07 -32.50
C MET A 156 9.87 -6.58 -32.71
N MET A 157 9.30 -7.14 -33.75
CA MET A 157 9.49 -8.55 -34.08
C MET A 157 10.94 -8.87 -34.44
N ASP A 158 11.59 -8.03 -35.26
CA ASP A 158 12.99 -8.17 -35.63
C ASP A 158 13.90 -8.10 -34.36
N PHE A 159 13.54 -7.23 -33.39
CA PHE A 159 14.25 -7.16 -32.10
C PHE A 159 14.03 -8.40 -31.25
N ILE A 160 12.81 -8.94 -31.17
CA ILE A 160 12.51 -10.22 -30.44
C ILE A 160 13.32 -11.36 -31.02
N TYR A 161 13.45 -11.43 -32.36
CA TYR A 161 14.22 -12.49 -33.04
C TYR A 161 15.73 -12.27 -32.99
N GLY A 162 16.21 -11.20 -32.35
CA GLY A 162 17.63 -10.92 -32.19
C GLY A 162 18.34 -10.38 -33.41
N GLU A 163 17.60 -9.79 -34.36
CA GLU A 163 18.19 -9.10 -35.53
C GLU A 163 18.94 -7.82 -35.14
N PHE A 164 18.61 -7.26 -33.97
CA PHE A 164 19.24 -6.10 -33.37
C PHE A 164 19.67 -6.39 -31.94
N ASP A 165 20.82 -5.83 -31.57
CA ASP A 165 21.41 -6.00 -30.23
C ASP A 165 21.02 -4.84 -29.31
N VAL A 166 20.86 -3.63 -29.85
CA VAL A 166 20.44 -2.44 -29.13
C VAL A 166 19.23 -1.79 -29.80
N LEU A 167 18.16 -1.60 -29.04
CA LEU A 167 17.02 -0.82 -29.48
C LEU A 167 16.99 0.53 -28.77
N VAL A 168 17.30 1.59 -29.51
CA VAL A 168 17.13 2.98 -29.07
C VAL A 168 15.67 3.37 -29.29
N ALA A 169 14.93 3.65 -28.21
CA ALA A 169 13.49 3.86 -28.31
C ALA A 169 12.97 4.96 -27.37
N THR A 170 11.83 5.54 -27.73
CA THR A 170 11.02 6.34 -26.80
C THR A 170 10.29 5.42 -25.83
N THR A 171 9.33 5.93 -25.06
CA THR A 171 8.47 5.16 -24.12
C THR A 171 7.62 4.06 -24.81
N ILE A 172 7.72 3.87 -26.13
CA ILE A 172 7.06 2.74 -26.80
C ILE A 172 7.43 1.36 -26.22
N VAL A 173 8.60 1.26 -25.58
CA VAL A 173 9.04 0.06 -24.85
C VAL A 173 8.04 -0.36 -23.76
N GLU A 174 7.24 0.56 -23.25
CA GLU A 174 6.18 0.28 -22.29
C GLU A 174 4.98 -0.50 -22.89
N SER A 175 4.95 -0.71 -24.21
CA SER A 175 3.78 -1.28 -24.91
C SER A 175 3.47 -2.76 -24.63
N GLY A 176 4.14 -3.39 -23.65
CA GLY A 176 3.80 -4.73 -23.17
C GLY A 176 4.42 -5.89 -23.94
N VAL A 177 5.24 -5.62 -24.94
CA VAL A 177 5.96 -6.68 -25.68
C VAL A 177 6.99 -7.33 -24.76
N ASP A 178 6.99 -8.66 -24.71
CA ASP A 178 7.96 -9.43 -23.94
C ASP A 178 9.20 -9.77 -24.78
N VAL A 179 10.37 -9.33 -24.31
CA VAL A 179 11.67 -9.65 -24.92
C VAL A 179 12.55 -10.31 -23.85
N PRO A 180 12.49 -11.65 -23.71
CA PRO A 180 13.17 -12.37 -22.61
C PRO A 180 14.70 -12.20 -22.64
N ASN A 181 15.28 -11.88 -23.78
CA ASN A 181 16.72 -11.73 -23.96
C ASN A 181 17.23 -10.30 -23.68
N ALA A 182 16.33 -9.33 -23.48
CA ALA A 182 16.70 -7.98 -23.05
C ALA A 182 16.94 -7.95 -21.54
N ASN A 183 18.20 -7.85 -21.14
CA ASN A 183 18.58 -7.88 -19.72
C ASN A 183 19.19 -6.57 -19.24
N THR A 184 19.46 -5.63 -20.12
CA THR A 184 19.95 -4.30 -19.76
C THR A 184 19.04 -3.22 -20.33
N ILE A 185 18.68 -2.24 -19.50
CA ILE A 185 17.98 -1.02 -19.91
C ILE A 185 18.76 0.21 -19.45
N ILE A 186 19.00 1.14 -20.37
CA ILE A 186 19.64 2.43 -20.11
C ILE A 186 18.59 3.50 -20.34
N ILE A 187 18.27 4.30 -19.32
CA ILE A 187 17.26 5.35 -19.39
C ILE A 187 17.94 6.71 -19.36
N ASN A 188 17.97 7.37 -20.49
CA ASN A 188 18.61 8.69 -20.64
C ASN A 188 17.68 9.81 -20.15
N ASN A 189 18.23 10.77 -19.39
CA ASN A 189 17.50 11.83 -18.73
C ASN A 189 16.39 11.27 -17.81
N ALA A 190 16.73 10.32 -16.96
CA ALA A 190 15.82 9.60 -16.10
C ALA A 190 15.02 10.52 -15.15
N GLN A 191 15.55 11.70 -14.78
CA GLN A 191 14.88 12.71 -13.96
C GLN A 191 13.57 13.24 -14.56
N ASN A 192 13.38 13.11 -15.89
CA ASN A 192 12.19 13.58 -16.59
C ASN A 192 11.03 12.57 -16.58
N PHE A 193 11.25 11.37 -16.05
CA PHE A 193 10.24 10.34 -15.98
C PHE A 193 9.53 10.33 -14.59
N GLY A 194 8.28 9.94 -14.60
CA GLY A 194 7.56 9.63 -13.36
C GLY A 194 8.08 8.35 -12.71
N LEU A 195 7.85 8.20 -11.40
CA LEU A 195 8.31 7.01 -10.67
C LEU A 195 7.66 5.74 -11.21
N SER A 196 6.36 5.80 -11.51
CA SER A 196 5.62 4.70 -12.16
C SER A 196 6.18 4.35 -13.55
N ASP A 197 6.58 5.36 -14.35
CA ASP A 197 7.15 5.13 -15.68
C ASP A 197 8.52 4.45 -15.58
N LEU A 198 9.38 4.91 -14.67
CA LEU A 198 10.67 4.28 -14.37
C LEU A 198 10.50 2.82 -13.93
N HIS A 199 9.51 2.54 -13.08
CA HIS A 199 9.23 1.18 -12.64
C HIS A 199 8.76 0.29 -13.80
N GLN A 200 7.87 0.79 -14.66
CA GLN A 200 7.42 0.05 -15.85
C GLN A 200 8.55 -0.21 -16.85
N LEU A 201 9.41 0.79 -17.09
CA LEU A 201 10.59 0.65 -17.95
C LEU A 201 11.58 -0.37 -17.38
N ARG A 202 11.90 -0.28 -16.08
CA ARG A 202 12.74 -1.27 -15.39
C ARG A 202 12.16 -2.68 -15.51
N GLY A 203 10.85 -2.82 -15.40
CA GLY A 203 10.15 -4.10 -15.54
C GLY A 203 10.18 -4.71 -16.95
N ARG A 204 10.76 -4.02 -17.94
CA ARG A 204 10.97 -4.57 -19.31
C ARG A 204 12.19 -5.48 -19.40
N VAL A 205 13.10 -5.42 -18.46
CA VAL A 205 14.25 -6.31 -18.35
C VAL A 205 14.12 -7.24 -17.14
N GLY A 206 15.00 -8.26 -17.04
CA GLY A 206 14.97 -9.22 -15.95
C GLY A 206 13.80 -10.21 -16.03
N ARG A 207 13.36 -10.55 -17.24
CA ARG A 207 12.29 -11.52 -17.48
C ARG A 207 12.79 -12.95 -17.69
N SER A 208 14.09 -13.16 -17.55
CA SER A 208 14.77 -14.45 -17.61
C SER A 208 15.47 -14.75 -16.27
N ASN A 209 16.18 -15.87 -16.20
CA ASN A 209 17.02 -16.25 -15.06
C ASN A 209 18.39 -15.53 -15.03
N ARG A 210 18.65 -14.62 -15.98
CA ARG A 210 19.88 -13.86 -16.05
C ARG A 210 19.81 -12.59 -15.22
N LYS A 211 20.93 -12.19 -14.63
CA LYS A 211 21.05 -10.91 -13.93
C LYS A 211 20.78 -9.76 -14.90
N ALA A 212 19.92 -8.83 -14.52
CA ALA A 212 19.53 -7.69 -15.32
C ALA A 212 19.94 -6.37 -14.65
N PHE A 213 20.12 -5.34 -15.48
CA PHE A 213 20.60 -4.03 -15.08
C PHE A 213 19.71 -2.91 -15.61
N CYS A 214 19.52 -1.89 -14.78
CA CYS A 214 18.82 -0.66 -15.13
C CYS A 214 19.70 0.54 -14.78
N TYR A 215 20.26 1.19 -15.80
CA TYR A 215 21.10 2.38 -15.62
C TYR A 215 20.26 3.64 -15.87
N LEU A 216 20.17 4.49 -14.84
CA LEU A 216 19.46 5.75 -14.86
C LEU A 216 20.46 6.89 -15.12
N LEU A 217 20.54 7.38 -16.36
CA LEU A 217 21.45 8.46 -16.70
C LEU A 217 20.82 9.81 -16.41
N THR A 218 21.50 10.63 -15.59
CA THR A 218 21.02 11.92 -15.10
C THR A 218 22.08 13.02 -15.28
N PRO A 219 21.70 14.30 -15.27
CA PRO A 219 22.63 15.39 -15.04
C PRO A 219 23.17 15.36 -13.60
N PRO A 220 24.17 16.19 -13.24
CA PRO A 220 24.67 16.31 -11.87
C PRO A 220 23.56 16.54 -10.83
N GLU A 221 23.72 16.01 -9.63
CA GLU A 221 22.69 16.01 -8.59
C GLU A 221 22.22 17.42 -8.22
N GLU A 222 23.12 18.41 -8.30
CA GLU A 222 22.82 19.82 -8.03
C GLU A 222 21.78 20.41 -9.01
N MET A 223 21.69 19.86 -10.21
CA MET A 223 20.74 20.29 -11.24
C MET A 223 19.38 19.61 -11.13
N LEU A 224 19.25 18.62 -10.27
CA LEU A 224 18.01 17.87 -10.07
C LEU A 224 17.08 18.60 -9.10
N SER A 225 15.78 18.65 -9.43
CA SER A 225 14.77 19.08 -8.47
C SER A 225 14.67 18.10 -7.28
N SER A 226 14.14 18.57 -6.14
CA SER A 226 13.93 17.74 -4.96
C SER A 226 13.09 16.50 -5.26
N ASP A 227 12.03 16.66 -6.05
CA ASP A 227 11.13 15.57 -6.42
C ASP A 227 11.80 14.56 -7.37
N ALA A 228 12.65 15.03 -8.31
CA ALA A 228 13.42 14.14 -9.16
C ALA A 228 14.39 13.29 -8.35
N ARG A 229 15.11 13.90 -7.39
CA ARG A 229 16.00 13.16 -6.49
C ARG A 229 15.26 12.12 -5.67
N ARG A 230 14.09 12.46 -5.11
CA ARG A 230 13.26 11.53 -4.33
C ARG A 230 12.79 10.35 -5.19
N ARG A 231 12.35 10.60 -6.45
CA ARG A 231 11.95 9.52 -7.37
C ARG A 231 13.10 8.58 -7.74
N LEU A 232 14.27 9.14 -8.05
CA LEU A 232 15.45 8.34 -8.40
C LEU A 232 15.92 7.48 -7.23
N ARG A 233 15.98 8.04 -6.02
CA ARG A 233 16.30 7.26 -4.81
C ARG A 233 15.27 6.15 -4.55
N ALA A 234 13.99 6.46 -4.70
CA ALA A 234 12.93 5.47 -4.49
C ALA A 234 13.03 4.29 -5.49
N ILE A 235 13.32 4.53 -6.78
CA ILE A 235 13.45 3.43 -7.75
C ILE A 235 14.71 2.58 -7.52
N GLU A 236 15.78 3.13 -6.95
CA GLU A 236 16.96 2.38 -6.53
C GLU A 236 16.71 1.56 -5.26
N GLU A 237 16.11 2.17 -4.25
CA GLU A 237 15.83 1.54 -2.95
C GLU A 237 14.82 0.38 -3.09
N PHE A 238 13.75 0.58 -3.83
CA PHE A 238 12.73 -0.45 -4.08
C PHE A 238 13.07 -1.30 -5.30
N SER A 239 14.24 -1.96 -5.32
CA SER A 239 14.69 -2.83 -6.40
C SER A 239 14.17 -4.26 -6.31
N ASP A 240 13.64 -4.67 -5.16
CA ASP A 240 13.13 -6.03 -4.93
C ASP A 240 11.93 -6.38 -5.80
N LEU A 241 11.78 -7.67 -6.09
CA LEU A 241 10.61 -8.20 -6.79
C LEU A 241 9.36 -8.02 -5.91
N GLY A 242 8.27 -7.55 -6.52
CA GLY A 242 7.02 -7.27 -5.79
C GLY A 242 6.95 -5.86 -5.16
N ALA A 243 7.96 -5.01 -5.32
CA ALA A 243 8.01 -3.66 -4.76
C ALA A 243 7.01 -2.66 -5.40
N GLY A 244 6.21 -3.07 -6.39
CA GLY A 244 5.29 -2.19 -7.12
C GLY A 244 4.32 -1.41 -6.23
N PHE A 245 3.81 -2.04 -5.17
CA PHE A 245 2.96 -1.38 -4.18
C PHE A 245 3.72 -0.27 -3.43
N ASN A 246 4.92 -0.55 -2.93
CA ASN A 246 5.76 0.41 -2.21
C ASN A 246 6.14 1.60 -3.11
N ILE A 247 6.44 1.34 -4.39
CA ILE A 247 6.70 2.37 -5.40
C ILE A 247 5.48 3.26 -5.62
N ALA A 248 4.28 2.69 -5.70
CA ALA A 248 3.05 3.45 -5.84
C ALA A 248 2.76 4.32 -4.61
N MET A 249 3.06 3.82 -3.41
CA MET A 249 2.97 4.58 -2.17
C MET A 249 3.95 5.75 -2.14
N GLN A 250 5.20 5.53 -2.56
CA GLN A 250 6.20 6.60 -2.69
C GLN A 250 5.82 7.63 -3.77
N ASP A 251 5.26 7.20 -4.89
CA ASP A 251 4.77 8.13 -5.92
C ASP A 251 3.62 9.00 -5.39
N LEU A 252 2.74 8.42 -4.57
CA LEU A 252 1.68 9.15 -3.88
C LEU A 252 2.24 10.19 -2.89
N ASP A 253 3.26 9.81 -2.11
CA ASP A 253 3.92 10.69 -1.15
C ASP A 253 4.69 11.84 -1.84
N ILE A 254 5.44 11.55 -2.91
CA ILE A 254 6.21 12.55 -3.67
C ILE A 254 5.30 13.56 -4.38
N ARG A 255 4.23 13.11 -5.00
CA ARG A 255 3.26 13.99 -5.70
C ARG A 255 2.41 14.79 -4.73
N GLY A 256 2.37 14.37 -3.46
CA GLY A 256 1.31 14.75 -2.55
C GLY A 256 -0.02 14.17 -3.03
N ALA A 257 -0.96 13.85 -2.15
CA ALA A 257 -2.28 13.38 -2.57
C ALA A 257 -3.12 14.55 -3.17
N GLY A 258 -2.46 15.40 -3.92
CA GLY A 258 -3.00 16.61 -4.51
C GLY A 258 -4.27 16.36 -5.31
N ASN A 259 -5.29 17.17 -5.04
CA ASN A 259 -6.50 17.33 -5.84
C ASN A 259 -7.50 16.17 -5.88
N LEU A 260 -7.82 15.53 -4.76
CA LEU A 260 -9.06 14.76 -4.70
C LEU A 260 -10.31 15.64 -4.63
N LEU A 261 -10.20 16.86 -4.10
CA LEU A 261 -11.31 17.79 -3.84
C LEU A 261 -11.14 19.19 -4.46
N GLY A 262 -10.13 19.42 -5.32
CA GLY A 262 -9.90 20.72 -5.94
C GLY A 262 -8.53 21.33 -5.63
N GLY A 263 -8.10 22.31 -6.44
CA GLY A 263 -6.72 22.84 -6.52
C GLY A 263 -6.13 23.53 -5.28
N GLU A 264 -6.81 23.55 -4.15
CA GLU A 264 -6.37 24.30 -2.96
C GLU A 264 -5.71 23.45 -1.85
N GLN A 265 -5.69 22.10 -1.97
CA GLN A 265 -5.23 21.23 -0.89
C GLN A 265 -3.94 20.44 -1.19
N SER A 266 -3.23 20.75 -2.25
CA SER A 266 -2.03 19.99 -2.68
C SER A 266 -0.82 20.09 -1.72
N GLY A 267 -0.81 21.05 -0.80
CA GLY A 267 0.26 21.21 0.21
C GLY A 267 0.06 20.37 1.48
N PHE A 268 -1.19 20.07 1.84
CA PHE A 268 -1.53 19.58 3.18
C PHE A 268 -0.95 18.21 3.52
N ILE A 269 -0.88 17.28 2.56
CA ILE A 269 -0.34 15.94 2.79
C ILE A 269 1.19 15.94 2.86
N ALA A 270 1.84 16.82 2.09
CA ALA A 270 3.27 17.01 2.18
C ALA A 270 3.69 17.56 3.57
N ASP A 271 2.84 18.37 4.18
CA ASP A 271 3.10 19.00 5.48
C ASP A 271 2.88 18.04 6.66
N ILE A 272 1.85 17.19 6.61
CA ILE A 272 1.49 16.28 7.72
C ILE A 272 2.01 14.84 7.55
N GLY A 273 2.48 14.48 6.38
CA GLY A 273 2.89 13.12 6.02
C GLY A 273 1.72 12.18 5.71
N PHE A 274 1.98 11.19 4.87
CA PHE A 274 0.97 10.27 4.35
C PHE A 274 0.31 9.42 5.45
N GLU A 275 1.08 8.94 6.42
CA GLU A 275 0.57 8.10 7.53
C GLU A 275 -0.42 8.89 8.41
N THR A 276 -0.10 10.15 8.73
CA THR A 276 -1.00 11.02 9.50
C THR A 276 -2.27 11.34 8.73
N TYR A 277 -2.15 11.58 7.42
CA TYR A 277 -3.30 11.79 6.54
C TYR A 277 -4.20 10.56 6.49
N GLN A 278 -3.65 9.36 6.34
CA GLN A 278 -4.44 8.10 6.38
C GLN A 278 -5.17 7.92 7.70
N LYS A 279 -4.52 8.24 8.81
CA LYS A 279 -5.13 8.14 10.14
C LYS A 279 -6.33 9.09 10.26
N ILE A 280 -6.18 10.36 9.91
CA ILE A 280 -7.26 11.35 9.91
C ILE A 280 -8.42 10.90 9.01
N LEU A 281 -8.10 10.36 7.84
CA LEU A 281 -9.08 9.92 6.87
C LEU A 281 -9.86 8.68 7.36
N SER A 282 -9.18 7.70 7.95
CA SER A 282 -9.83 6.51 8.51
C SER A 282 -10.72 6.86 9.70
N GLU A 283 -10.32 7.81 10.53
CA GLU A 283 -11.12 8.34 11.62
C GLU A 283 -12.39 9.04 11.10
N ALA A 284 -12.26 9.90 10.10
CA ALA A 284 -13.40 10.58 9.47
C ALA A 284 -14.37 9.62 8.79
N MET A 285 -13.86 8.56 8.15
CA MET A 285 -14.69 7.50 7.55
C MET A 285 -15.43 6.67 8.61
N ALA A 286 -14.79 6.40 9.74
CA ALA A 286 -15.43 5.72 10.86
C ALA A 286 -16.59 6.58 11.45
N GLU A 287 -16.36 7.88 11.63
CA GLU A 287 -17.40 8.83 12.08
C GLU A 287 -18.58 8.88 11.10
N LEU A 288 -18.33 8.96 9.80
CA LEU A 288 -19.38 8.97 8.78
C LEU A 288 -20.20 7.68 8.78
N ARG A 289 -19.55 6.52 8.93
CA ARG A 289 -20.23 5.23 9.05
C ARG A 289 -21.10 5.18 10.30
N GLU A 290 -20.59 5.63 11.45
CA GLU A 290 -21.38 5.69 12.69
C GLU A 290 -22.61 6.60 12.55
N GLU A 291 -22.48 7.76 11.88
CA GLU A 291 -23.60 8.65 11.61
C GLU A 291 -24.65 8.04 10.66
N GLU A 292 -24.21 7.31 9.62
CA GLU A 292 -25.11 6.62 8.70
C GLU A 292 -25.83 5.45 9.38
N PHE A 293 -25.14 4.66 10.21
CA PHE A 293 -25.75 3.61 11.01
C PHE A 293 -26.75 4.17 12.03
N ALA A 294 -26.42 5.28 12.69
CA ALA A 294 -27.33 5.96 13.61
C ALA A 294 -28.60 6.45 12.91
N LYS A 295 -28.48 7.10 11.75
CA LYS A 295 -29.61 7.54 10.92
C LYS A 295 -30.46 6.39 10.39
N ALA A 296 -29.83 5.26 10.02
CA ALA A 296 -30.52 4.08 9.54
C ALA A 296 -31.28 3.36 10.66
N ALA A 297 -30.73 3.32 11.87
CA ALA A 297 -31.39 2.78 13.05
C ALA A 297 -32.61 3.63 13.47
N GLU A 298 -32.50 4.96 13.41
CA GLU A 298 -33.62 5.89 13.67
C GLU A 298 -34.74 5.77 12.62
N ALA A 299 -34.37 5.43 11.38
CA ALA A 299 -35.34 5.23 10.28
C ALA A 299 -36.03 3.86 10.28
N GLY A 300 -35.77 2.99 11.27
CA GLY A 300 -36.40 1.68 11.40
C GLY A 300 -36.07 0.68 10.29
N ARG A 301 -34.96 0.88 9.56
CA ARG A 301 -34.46 -0.04 8.54
C ARG A 301 -33.47 -1.01 9.15
N THR A 302 -33.83 -2.29 9.17
CA THR A 302 -32.89 -3.36 9.49
C THR A 302 -31.90 -3.46 8.31
N ILE A 303 -30.66 -3.00 8.50
CA ILE A 303 -29.61 -3.19 7.50
C ILE A 303 -29.02 -4.56 7.72
N ALA A 304 -29.28 -5.48 6.79
CA ALA A 304 -28.54 -6.73 6.69
C ALA A 304 -27.09 -6.35 6.33
N SER A 305 -26.15 -6.85 7.13
CA SER A 305 -24.71 -6.65 6.96
C SER A 305 -24.28 -7.11 5.56
N GLY A 306 -23.87 -6.17 4.71
CA GLY A 306 -23.23 -6.53 3.45
C GLY A 306 -23.24 -5.51 2.33
N ASP A 307 -24.20 -4.58 2.25
CA ASP A 307 -24.28 -3.71 1.07
C ASP A 307 -24.61 -2.26 1.46
N VAL A 308 -23.62 -1.38 1.43
CA VAL A 308 -23.85 0.05 1.19
C VAL A 308 -23.55 0.32 -0.28
N ALA A 309 -24.53 0.00 -1.12
CA ALA A 309 -24.57 0.48 -2.48
C ALA A 309 -25.23 1.86 -2.49
N LEU A 310 -24.52 2.84 -2.96
CA LEU A 310 -25.04 4.14 -3.33
C LEU A 310 -25.99 3.97 -4.53
N GLN A 311 -27.29 4.21 -4.27
CA GLN A 311 -28.39 4.43 -5.20
C GLN A 311 -29.06 3.22 -5.90
N GLY A 312 -30.29 2.98 -5.47
CA GLY A 312 -31.50 2.73 -6.27
C GLY A 312 -31.49 1.57 -7.26
N GLY A 313 -31.97 0.42 -6.82
CA GLY A 313 -32.35 -0.68 -7.68
C GLY A 313 -32.92 -1.84 -6.87
N SER A 314 -34.14 -2.27 -7.21
CA SER A 314 -34.92 -3.32 -6.56
C SER A 314 -34.21 -4.68 -6.59
N VAL A 315 -34.13 -5.36 -5.46
CA VAL A 315 -33.53 -6.70 -5.33
C VAL A 315 -34.63 -7.77 -5.26
N HIS A 316 -34.50 -8.79 -6.09
CA HIS A 316 -35.21 -10.08 -5.94
C HIS A 316 -34.27 -11.12 -5.31
N PRO A 317 -34.72 -11.95 -4.38
CA PRO A 317 -33.87 -12.94 -3.71
C PRO A 317 -33.73 -14.24 -4.50
N VAL A 318 -32.57 -14.85 -4.53
CA VAL A 318 -32.29 -16.20 -5.03
C VAL A 318 -31.70 -17.07 -3.91
N PRO A 319 -32.10 -18.34 -3.77
CA PRO A 319 -31.76 -19.19 -2.61
C PRO A 319 -30.50 -20.05 -2.82
N GLY A 320 -29.72 -20.15 -1.76
CA GLY A 320 -29.02 -21.29 -1.21
C GLY A 320 -28.02 -22.10 -2.04
N GLY A 321 -26.78 -22.16 -1.56
CA GLY A 321 -25.79 -23.16 -1.94
C GLY A 321 -24.55 -23.08 -1.06
N SER A 322 -24.46 -23.94 -0.04
CA SER A 322 -23.30 -24.11 0.82
C SER A 322 -22.20 -24.92 0.11
N ILE A 323 -20.95 -24.45 0.13
CA ILE A 323 -19.78 -25.31 -0.05
C ILE A 323 -18.72 -24.91 1.00
N ALA A 324 -18.40 -25.88 1.86
CA ALA A 324 -17.27 -25.83 2.78
C ALA A 324 -15.99 -26.19 2.01
N GLY A 325 -14.91 -25.46 2.23
CA GLY A 325 -13.58 -25.79 1.73
C GLY A 325 -12.50 -25.05 2.49
N GLN A 326 -11.70 -25.80 3.21
CA GLN A 326 -10.49 -25.41 3.93
C GLN A 326 -9.49 -24.70 3.00
N ALA A 327 -8.84 -23.65 3.49
CA ALA A 327 -7.57 -23.20 2.95
C ALA A 327 -6.71 -22.56 4.04
N ASP A 328 -5.50 -23.07 4.14
CA ASP A 328 -4.42 -22.67 5.03
C ASP A 328 -3.68 -21.42 4.56
N MET A 329 -3.37 -20.59 5.56
CA MET A 329 -2.12 -19.88 5.84
C MET A 329 -1.39 -19.01 4.79
N ASN A 330 -1.13 -17.79 5.23
CA ASN A 330 -0.17 -16.75 4.83
C ASN A 330 -0.67 -15.63 3.91
N GLY A 331 -1.17 -14.58 4.55
CA GLY A 331 -1.31 -13.27 3.95
C GLY A 331 -1.35 -12.22 5.05
N SER A 332 -0.39 -11.31 5.06
CA SER A 332 -0.41 -10.11 5.89
C SER A 332 -1.65 -9.28 5.56
N ALA A 333 -2.68 -9.45 6.35
CA ALA A 333 -3.85 -8.59 6.31
C ALA A 333 -3.58 -7.33 7.12
N PHE A 334 -3.74 -6.18 6.52
CA PHE A 334 -4.02 -4.95 7.27
C PHE A 334 -5.23 -5.20 8.17
N PRO A 335 -5.29 -4.68 9.41
CA PRO A 335 -6.44 -4.87 10.27
C PRO A 335 -7.65 -4.17 9.67
N GLY A 336 -8.38 -4.90 8.82
CA GLY A 336 -9.71 -4.55 8.38
C GLY A 336 -10.69 -4.94 9.45
N VAL A 337 -11.58 -4.02 9.78
CA VAL A 337 -12.73 -4.19 10.67
C VAL A 337 -13.48 -5.46 10.29
N THR A 338 -13.43 -6.48 11.14
CA THR A 338 -14.25 -7.67 11.02
C THR A 338 -15.69 -7.32 11.35
N SER A 339 -16.61 -7.64 10.44
CA SER A 339 -18.06 -7.60 10.65
C SER A 339 -18.48 -8.53 11.80
N PRO A 340 -19.48 -8.16 12.61
CA PRO A 340 -19.96 -9.02 13.70
C PRO A 340 -20.86 -10.12 13.15
N GLN A 341 -20.34 -11.35 13.06
CA GLN A 341 -21.19 -12.55 13.07
C GLN A 341 -20.62 -13.56 14.06
N ASP A 342 -21.46 -13.85 15.05
CA ASP A 342 -21.48 -14.98 15.99
C ASP A 342 -20.39 -15.08 17.06
N GLY A 343 -20.82 -14.85 18.30
CA GLY A 343 -20.20 -15.42 19.50
C GLY A 343 -19.12 -14.59 20.18
N GLY A 344 -19.47 -13.51 20.91
CA GLY A 344 -18.64 -12.96 22.00
C GLY A 344 -17.51 -12.02 21.61
N GLY A 345 -17.48 -11.44 20.42
CA GLY A 345 -16.49 -10.47 19.99
C GLY A 345 -16.74 -9.08 20.58
N THR A 346 -15.76 -8.54 21.31
CA THR A 346 -15.78 -7.17 21.84
C THR A 346 -15.76 -6.18 20.66
N VAL A 347 -16.79 -5.36 20.53
CA VAL A 347 -16.84 -4.27 19.54
C VAL A 347 -15.74 -3.26 19.89
N ALA A 348 -14.77 -3.07 19.01
CA ALA A 348 -13.74 -2.05 19.19
C ALA A 348 -14.34 -0.67 18.86
N TYR A 349 -14.44 0.21 19.85
CA TYR A 349 -14.96 1.58 19.68
C TYR A 349 -13.91 2.60 19.25
N ILE A 350 -12.65 2.22 19.32
CA ILE A 350 -11.50 3.05 18.90
C ILE A 350 -10.52 2.21 18.08
N SER A 351 -9.87 2.85 17.13
CA SER A 351 -8.88 2.22 16.25
C SER A 351 -7.47 2.22 16.82
N ASP A 352 -7.16 3.17 17.71
CA ASP A 352 -5.82 3.35 18.28
C ASP A 352 -5.87 4.03 19.65
N CYS A 353 -4.79 3.86 20.44
CA CYS A 353 -4.62 4.50 21.74
C CYS A 353 -3.23 5.14 21.84
N GLN A 354 -3.18 6.44 22.11
CA GLN A 354 -1.92 7.15 22.34
C GLN A 354 -1.38 6.84 23.73
N ILE A 355 -0.16 6.30 23.82
CA ILE A 355 0.50 6.05 25.11
C ILE A 355 1.58 7.13 25.33
N GLU A 356 1.51 7.80 26.47
CA GLU A 356 2.56 8.72 26.95
C GLU A 356 3.21 8.17 28.23
N THR A 357 4.52 8.10 28.27
CA THR A 357 5.26 7.61 29.44
C THR A 357 6.50 8.45 29.71
N ASP A 358 7.00 8.42 30.94
CA ASP A 358 8.30 8.94 31.37
C ASP A 358 9.40 7.85 31.33
N ARG A 359 9.04 6.62 30.88
CA ARG A 359 10.00 5.52 30.72
C ARG A 359 10.65 5.54 29.37
N GLU A 360 11.92 5.15 29.33
CA GLU A 360 12.65 4.96 28.09
C GLU A 360 12.23 3.63 27.45
N ALA A 361 11.48 3.72 26.36
CA ALA A 361 10.97 2.58 25.63
C ALA A 361 11.38 2.72 24.14
N VAL A 362 12.57 2.21 23.84
CA VAL A 362 13.21 2.35 22.53
C VAL A 362 14.00 1.09 22.16
N ILE A 363 14.32 0.94 20.89
CA ILE A 363 15.33 0.01 20.41
C ILE A 363 16.67 0.78 20.42
N PRO A 364 17.62 0.50 21.36
CA PRO A 364 18.87 1.26 21.47
C PRO A 364 19.77 1.11 20.23
N ASP A 365 20.59 2.13 19.94
CA ASP A 365 21.57 2.08 18.84
C ASP A 365 22.65 1.02 19.09
N SER A 366 22.93 0.70 20.35
CA SER A 366 23.82 -0.37 20.75
C SER A 366 23.28 -1.77 20.43
N TYR A 367 21.97 -1.93 20.31
CA TYR A 367 21.32 -3.20 20.00
C TYR A 367 21.09 -3.36 18.49
N VAL A 368 20.55 -2.33 17.82
CA VAL A 368 20.40 -2.28 16.38
C VAL A 368 21.00 -0.98 15.86
N SER A 369 22.16 -1.05 15.23
CA SER A 369 22.93 0.11 14.79
C SER A 369 22.40 0.78 13.52
N SER A 370 21.67 0.01 12.67
CA SER A 370 21.14 0.52 11.41
C SER A 370 19.82 1.26 11.63
N ALA A 371 19.79 2.56 11.28
CA ALA A 371 18.57 3.37 11.39
C ALA A 371 17.42 2.84 10.52
N GLY A 372 17.72 2.34 9.31
CA GLY A 372 16.73 1.74 8.42
C GLY A 372 16.13 0.45 8.98
N GLU A 373 16.98 -0.41 9.58
CA GLU A 373 16.54 -1.63 10.23
C GLU A 373 15.66 -1.34 11.47
N LYS A 374 16.06 -0.34 12.28
CA LYS A 374 15.24 0.08 13.42
C LYS A 374 13.86 0.57 13.00
N LEU A 375 13.78 1.39 11.96
CA LEU A 375 12.50 1.88 11.45
C LEU A 375 11.61 0.73 10.97
N ARG A 376 12.20 -0.28 10.32
CA ARG A 376 11.49 -1.50 9.90
C ARG A 376 10.96 -2.27 11.10
N LEU A 377 11.77 -2.46 12.14
CA LEU A 377 11.37 -3.16 13.37
C LEU A 377 10.26 -2.41 14.12
N TYR A 378 10.30 -1.07 14.18
CA TYR A 378 9.21 -0.28 14.77
C TYR A 378 7.90 -0.43 13.98
N ARG A 379 7.95 -0.43 12.64
CA ARG A 379 6.75 -0.64 11.81
C ARG A 379 6.18 -2.04 11.97
N GLU A 380 7.05 -3.05 12.02
CA GLU A 380 6.64 -4.42 12.25
C GLU A 380 5.97 -4.56 13.62
N LEU A 381 6.57 -4.00 14.68
CA LEU A 381 6.02 -4.00 16.04
C LEU A 381 4.66 -3.26 16.11
N ASP A 382 4.51 -2.14 15.42
CA ASP A 382 3.26 -1.38 15.38
C ASP A 382 2.11 -2.15 14.72
N SER A 383 2.42 -3.04 13.78
CA SER A 383 1.46 -3.89 13.09
C SER A 383 1.00 -5.11 13.90
N ILE A 384 1.66 -5.43 15.02
CA ILE A 384 1.35 -6.60 15.84
C ILE A 384 0.10 -6.34 16.70
N THR A 385 -0.86 -7.25 16.63
CA THR A 385 -2.16 -7.12 17.30
C THR A 385 -2.43 -8.18 18.37
N ASP A 386 -1.57 -9.17 18.49
CA ASP A 386 -1.74 -10.30 19.40
C ASP A 386 -0.43 -10.78 20.04
N GLU A 387 -0.56 -11.47 21.18
CA GLU A 387 0.57 -11.94 22.00
C GLU A 387 1.42 -13.00 21.27
N GLU A 388 0.80 -13.82 20.42
CA GLU A 388 1.52 -14.88 19.71
C GLU A 388 2.50 -14.30 18.66
N ARG A 389 2.05 -13.28 17.94
CA ARG A 389 2.90 -12.55 16.99
C ARG A 389 3.99 -11.75 17.72
N LEU A 390 3.66 -11.16 18.87
CA LEU A 390 4.65 -10.45 19.68
C LEU A 390 5.74 -11.39 20.18
N ALA A 391 5.38 -12.58 20.70
CA ALA A 391 6.35 -13.58 21.13
C ALA A 391 7.24 -14.08 19.99
N ARG A 392 6.70 -14.25 18.79
CA ARG A 392 7.50 -14.57 17.59
C ARG A 392 8.48 -13.45 17.24
N PHE A 393 8.03 -12.20 17.31
CA PHE A 393 8.87 -11.04 17.08
C PHE A 393 9.99 -10.93 18.12
N GLU A 394 9.72 -11.16 19.39
CA GLU A 394 10.72 -11.24 20.47
C GLU A 394 11.77 -12.34 20.17
N SER A 395 11.32 -13.53 19.76
CA SER A 395 12.22 -14.63 19.38
C SER A 395 13.10 -14.26 18.17
N GLN A 396 12.54 -13.64 17.15
CA GLN A 396 13.30 -13.19 15.97
C GLN A 396 14.33 -12.13 16.30
N LEU A 397 14.01 -11.21 17.21
CA LEU A 397 14.97 -10.20 17.68
C LEU A 397 16.14 -10.85 18.43
N THR A 398 15.82 -11.78 19.33
CA THR A 398 16.84 -12.52 20.09
C THR A 398 17.75 -13.33 19.16
N ASP A 399 17.19 -14.03 18.18
CA ASP A 399 17.97 -14.81 17.21
C ASP A 399 18.89 -13.96 16.35
N ARG A 400 18.48 -12.72 16.03
CA ARG A 400 19.23 -11.84 15.10
C ARG A 400 20.22 -10.93 15.81
N PHE A 401 19.89 -10.43 17.00
CA PHE A 401 20.63 -9.37 17.67
C PHE A 401 21.08 -9.75 19.07
N GLY A 402 20.73 -10.93 19.58
CA GLY A 402 21.06 -11.39 20.94
C GLY A 402 20.04 -10.93 21.99
N ASP A 403 20.46 -10.91 23.25
CA ASP A 403 19.58 -10.61 24.38
C ASP A 403 18.92 -9.23 24.26
N ILE A 404 17.60 -9.22 24.45
CA ILE A 404 16.79 -8.00 24.30
C ILE A 404 17.03 -7.03 25.45
N PRO A 405 17.38 -5.76 25.20
CA PRO A 405 17.59 -4.75 26.24
C PRO A 405 16.30 -4.42 27.00
N THR A 406 16.43 -3.99 28.26
CA THR A 406 15.31 -3.59 29.12
C THR A 406 14.43 -2.50 28.50
N ALA A 407 15.03 -1.51 27.82
CA ALA A 407 14.28 -0.45 27.14
C ALA A 407 13.40 -1.00 26.00
N THR A 408 13.81 -2.08 25.34
CA THR A 408 13.02 -2.75 24.32
C THR A 408 11.92 -3.62 24.92
N HIS A 409 12.12 -4.23 26.09
CA HIS A 409 11.05 -4.91 26.82
C HIS A 409 9.96 -3.92 27.27
N GLU A 410 10.33 -2.73 27.76
CA GLU A 410 9.37 -1.66 28.08
C GLU A 410 8.53 -1.28 26.83
N LEU A 411 9.13 -1.29 25.63
CA LEU A 411 8.43 -1.03 24.39
C LEU A 411 7.35 -2.12 24.09
N PHE A 412 7.65 -3.39 24.34
CA PHE A 412 6.67 -4.48 24.19
C PHE A 412 5.53 -4.35 25.19
N ASP A 413 5.81 -3.92 26.40
CA ASP A 413 4.78 -3.67 27.42
C ASP A 413 3.88 -2.49 27.04
N ILE A 414 4.41 -1.48 26.34
CA ILE A 414 3.60 -0.40 25.74
C ILE A 414 2.64 -0.97 24.71
N VAL A 415 3.09 -1.88 23.84
CA VAL A 415 2.21 -2.51 22.84
C VAL A 415 1.09 -3.32 23.51
N ARG A 416 1.42 -4.08 24.56
CA ARG A 416 0.43 -4.82 25.37
C ARG A 416 -0.57 -3.87 26.03
N LEU A 417 -0.09 -2.79 26.60
CA LEU A 417 -0.93 -1.76 27.23
C LEU A 417 -1.88 -1.12 26.23
N ARG A 418 -1.38 -0.79 25.02
CA ARG A 418 -2.16 -0.22 23.93
C ARG A 418 -3.34 -1.13 23.53
N TRP A 419 -3.12 -2.43 23.38
CA TRP A 419 -4.20 -3.38 23.04
C TRP A 419 -5.31 -3.40 24.09
N ILE A 420 -4.95 -3.36 25.38
CA ILE A 420 -5.93 -3.36 26.46
C ILE A 420 -6.71 -2.03 26.46
N CYS A 421 -6.04 -0.91 26.25
CA CYS A 421 -6.68 0.40 26.13
C CYS A 421 -7.69 0.44 24.99
N ILE A 422 -7.33 -0.10 23.82
CA ILE A 422 -8.22 -0.17 22.65
C ILE A 422 -9.48 -1.00 23.00
N ARG A 423 -9.32 -2.18 23.59
CA ARG A 423 -10.48 -3.01 24.00
C ARG A 423 -11.38 -2.34 25.01
N LEU A 424 -10.83 -1.54 25.91
CA LEU A 424 -11.59 -0.83 26.95
C LEU A 424 -12.13 0.54 26.48
N GLY A 425 -11.77 1.01 25.29
CA GLY A 425 -12.24 2.29 24.75
C GLY A 425 -11.53 3.52 25.31
N PHE A 426 -10.22 3.43 25.61
CA PHE A 426 -9.40 4.57 26.03
C PHE A 426 -8.55 5.10 24.87
N GLU A 427 -8.80 6.31 24.40
CA GLU A 427 -8.03 6.96 23.32
C GLU A 427 -6.61 7.34 23.73
N LYS A 428 -6.41 7.62 25.03
CA LYS A 428 -5.11 8.04 25.54
C LYS A 428 -4.84 7.48 26.92
N ALA A 429 -3.62 6.97 27.11
CA ALA A 429 -3.11 6.57 28.40
C ALA A 429 -1.80 7.31 28.72
N ILE A 430 -1.74 7.95 29.88
CA ILE A 430 -0.56 8.69 30.36
C ILE A 430 -0.07 7.97 31.60
N VAL A 431 1.14 7.41 31.54
CA VAL A 431 1.78 6.69 32.64
C VAL A 431 3.05 7.45 33.03
N LYS A 432 2.94 8.35 34.01
CA LYS A 432 4.05 9.22 34.46
C LYS A 432 4.02 9.39 35.99
N ASN A 433 5.18 9.47 36.60
CA ASN A 433 5.33 9.74 38.04
C ASN A 433 4.50 8.82 38.93
N GLY A 434 4.39 7.53 38.59
CA GLY A 434 3.63 6.57 39.38
C GLY A 434 2.11 6.70 39.27
N ILE A 435 1.60 7.48 38.32
CA ILE A 435 0.17 7.70 38.07
C ILE A 435 -0.15 7.29 36.64
N MET A 436 -1.25 6.55 36.46
CA MET A 436 -1.83 6.26 35.16
C MET A 436 -3.13 7.04 35.01
N ILE A 437 -3.26 7.80 33.93
CA ILE A 437 -4.45 8.56 33.55
C ILE A 437 -4.95 8.02 32.22
N LEU A 438 -6.15 7.50 32.19
CA LEU A 438 -6.80 6.91 31.02
C LEU A 438 -7.91 7.86 30.57
N GLN A 439 -7.83 8.38 29.37
CA GLN A 439 -8.83 9.27 28.79
C GLN A 439 -9.74 8.48 27.87
N PHE A 440 -11.04 8.65 28.06
CA PHE A 440 -12.06 8.07 27.19
C PHE A 440 -12.14 8.79 25.85
N VAL A 441 -12.92 8.26 24.93
CA VAL A 441 -13.21 8.81 23.61
C VAL A 441 -13.57 10.30 23.71
N HIS A 442 -12.89 11.13 22.89
CA HIS A 442 -13.10 12.57 22.94
C HIS A 442 -14.49 12.99 22.44
N ASN A 443 -15.01 12.28 21.44
CA ASN A 443 -16.35 12.52 20.91
C ASN A 443 -17.43 12.02 21.88
N GLN A 444 -18.06 12.92 22.62
CA GLN A 444 -19.12 12.56 23.59
C GLN A 444 -20.41 12.04 22.94
N LYS A 445 -20.56 12.15 21.61
CA LYS A 445 -21.68 11.58 20.86
C LYS A 445 -21.40 10.13 20.40
N SER A 446 -20.19 9.62 20.61
CA SER A 446 -19.81 8.25 20.22
C SER A 446 -20.75 7.21 20.84
N ALA A 447 -21.06 6.18 20.08
CA ALA A 447 -21.82 5.01 20.53
C ALA A 447 -21.18 4.32 21.75
N TYR A 448 -19.87 4.53 21.97
CA TYR A 448 -19.16 4.06 23.14
C TYR A 448 -19.82 4.46 24.46
N TYR A 449 -20.29 5.70 24.61
CA TYR A 449 -20.91 6.19 25.84
C TYR A 449 -22.28 5.59 26.12
N LYS A 450 -22.91 5.00 25.10
CA LYS A 450 -24.18 4.26 25.23
C LYS A 450 -23.94 2.75 25.38
N SER A 451 -22.67 2.30 25.31
CA SER A 451 -22.33 0.88 25.34
C SER A 451 -22.40 0.31 26.77
N GLU A 452 -22.66 -0.98 26.85
CA GLU A 452 -22.57 -1.73 28.13
C GLU A 452 -21.17 -1.68 28.72
N LEU A 453 -20.12 -1.68 27.86
CA LEU A 453 -18.73 -1.63 28.28
C LEU A 453 -18.45 -0.37 29.10
N PHE A 454 -18.83 0.81 28.59
CA PHE A 454 -18.68 2.08 29.30
C PHE A 454 -19.44 2.06 30.63
N GLY A 455 -20.69 1.57 30.64
CA GLY A 455 -21.50 1.44 31.85
C GLY A 455 -20.85 0.53 32.90
N ARG A 456 -20.23 -0.58 32.51
CA ARG A 456 -19.49 -1.48 33.39
C ARG A 456 -18.24 -0.83 33.96
N ILE A 457 -17.42 -0.16 33.12
CA ILE A 457 -16.22 0.57 33.57
C ILE A 457 -16.60 1.70 34.53
N LEU A 458 -17.67 2.42 34.26
CA LEU A 458 -18.16 3.49 35.13
C LEU A 458 -18.56 2.95 36.53
N ARG A 459 -19.30 1.84 36.58
CA ARG A 459 -19.67 1.20 37.84
C ARG A 459 -18.45 0.77 38.67
N VAL A 460 -17.44 0.19 38.05
CA VAL A 460 -16.18 -0.19 38.72
C VAL A 460 -15.45 1.06 39.23
N SER A 461 -15.38 2.10 38.42
CA SER A 461 -14.62 3.32 38.74
C SER A 461 -15.30 4.24 39.76
N THR A 462 -16.62 4.13 39.93
CA THR A 462 -17.39 4.93 40.92
C THR A 462 -17.65 4.19 42.22
N ARG A 463 -17.25 2.93 42.32
CA ARG A 463 -17.44 2.10 43.52
C ARG A 463 -16.58 2.64 44.68
N PRO A 464 -17.15 2.77 45.90
CA PRO A 464 -16.37 3.16 47.09
C PRO A 464 -15.20 2.20 47.33
N GLY A 465 -13.98 2.76 47.49
CA GLY A 465 -12.75 1.99 47.71
C GLY A 465 -12.11 1.42 46.42
N SER A 466 -12.64 1.73 45.24
CA SER A 466 -11.99 1.35 43.98
C SER A 466 -10.65 2.07 43.80
N LYS A 467 -9.64 1.32 43.30
CA LYS A 467 -8.36 1.93 42.85
C LYS A 467 -8.50 2.72 41.57
N PHE A 468 -9.57 2.52 40.80
CA PHE A 468 -9.93 3.21 39.59
C PHE A 468 -10.79 4.43 39.91
N ILE A 469 -10.23 5.62 39.82
CA ILE A 469 -10.92 6.86 40.22
C ILE A 469 -11.45 7.56 38.98
N PHE A 470 -12.75 7.61 38.81
CA PHE A 470 -13.37 8.36 37.72
C PHE A 470 -13.24 9.87 37.96
N ARG A 471 -12.86 10.61 36.94
CA ARG A 471 -12.73 12.06 36.94
C ARG A 471 -13.35 12.68 35.69
N GLN A 472 -14.00 13.79 35.89
CA GLN A 472 -14.46 14.65 34.81
C GLN A 472 -13.79 16.02 34.97
N ASN A 473 -13.09 16.47 33.92
CA ASN A 473 -12.41 17.76 33.91
C ASN A 473 -12.60 18.42 32.54
N ASN A 474 -13.15 19.64 32.50
CA ASN A 474 -13.33 20.41 31.27
C ASN A 474 -13.84 19.58 30.06
N ASN A 475 -14.95 18.90 30.21
CA ASN A 475 -15.55 18.04 29.20
C ASN A 475 -14.76 16.76 28.82
N LYS A 476 -13.65 16.43 29.53
CA LYS A 476 -12.89 15.20 29.32
C LYS A 476 -13.17 14.24 30.47
N LEU A 477 -13.58 13.02 30.11
CA LEU A 477 -13.77 11.95 31.05
C LEU A 477 -12.50 11.10 31.16
N SER A 478 -12.11 10.73 32.36
CA SER A 478 -10.90 9.94 32.59
C SER A 478 -11.02 9.03 33.80
N VAL A 479 -10.21 7.97 33.81
CA VAL A 479 -9.96 7.11 34.94
C VAL A 479 -8.54 7.32 35.43
N VAL A 480 -8.34 7.54 36.71
CA VAL A 480 -7.01 7.76 37.29
C VAL A 480 -6.69 6.62 38.26
N VAL A 481 -5.49 6.05 38.08
CA VAL A 481 -4.94 5.00 38.98
C VAL A 481 -3.62 5.48 39.54
N ARG A 482 -3.38 5.25 40.81
CA ARG A 482 -2.14 5.63 41.51
C ARG A 482 -1.28 4.42 41.82
N SER A 483 -0.02 4.67 42.15
CA SER A 483 0.93 3.64 42.59
C SER A 483 1.30 2.64 41.47
N ILE A 484 1.41 3.11 40.23
CA ILE A 484 1.87 2.33 39.08
C ILE A 484 3.39 2.40 39.01
N LYS A 485 4.07 1.26 39.13
CA LYS A 485 5.55 1.20 39.20
C LYS A 485 6.21 1.29 37.80
N ASP A 486 5.64 0.61 36.81
CA ASP A 486 6.16 0.44 35.45
C ASP A 486 5.02 0.20 34.47
N ILE A 487 5.35 0.06 33.17
CA ILE A 487 4.36 -0.17 32.11
C ILE A 487 3.71 -1.56 32.24
N ALA A 488 4.46 -2.57 32.66
CA ALA A 488 3.93 -3.91 32.90
C ALA A 488 2.88 -3.91 34.01
N ALA A 489 3.13 -3.16 35.11
CA ALA A 489 2.15 -2.96 36.19
C ALA A 489 0.91 -2.20 35.71
N ALA A 490 1.07 -1.22 34.81
CA ALA A 490 -0.04 -0.52 34.19
C ALA A 490 -0.93 -1.50 33.37
N ALA A 491 -0.31 -2.32 32.52
CA ALA A 491 -1.01 -3.33 31.74
C ALA A 491 -1.72 -4.38 32.63
N ALA A 492 -1.05 -4.86 33.68
CA ALA A 492 -1.65 -5.78 34.65
C ALA A 492 -2.86 -5.16 35.36
N THR A 493 -2.76 -3.90 35.76
CA THR A 493 -3.85 -3.16 36.41
C THR A 493 -5.05 -2.97 35.47
N LEU A 494 -4.81 -2.70 34.17
CA LEU A 494 -5.90 -2.61 33.19
C LEU A 494 -6.56 -3.95 32.90
N ARG A 495 -5.81 -5.06 32.92
CA ARG A 495 -6.40 -6.42 32.84
C ARG A 495 -7.33 -6.69 34.02
N GLU A 496 -6.98 -6.21 35.20
CA GLU A 496 -7.89 -6.31 36.37
C GLU A 496 -9.18 -5.51 36.16
N LEU A 497 -9.07 -4.27 35.58
CA LEU A 497 -10.27 -3.48 35.24
C LEU A 497 -11.14 -4.21 34.22
N GLU A 498 -10.54 -4.82 33.19
CA GLU A 498 -11.23 -5.62 32.19
C GLU A 498 -12.00 -6.79 32.81
N VAL A 499 -11.34 -7.52 33.70
CA VAL A 499 -11.95 -8.65 34.43
C VAL A 499 -13.05 -8.18 35.42
N GLU A 500 -12.82 -7.09 36.15
CA GLU A 500 -13.84 -6.54 37.06
C GLU A 500 -15.04 -5.98 36.29
N ALA A 501 -14.83 -5.32 35.16
CA ALA A 501 -15.90 -4.85 34.29
C ALA A 501 -16.71 -6.02 33.72
N ALA A 502 -16.06 -7.13 33.35
CA ALA A 502 -16.73 -8.32 32.82
C ALA A 502 -17.63 -9.01 33.87
N LYS A 503 -17.32 -8.89 35.14
CA LYS A 503 -18.11 -9.47 36.26
C LYS A 503 -19.35 -8.64 36.62
N GLN A 504 -19.49 -7.42 36.12
CA GLN A 504 -20.66 -6.59 36.40
C GLN A 504 -21.87 -7.09 35.59
N PRO A 505 -23.06 -7.19 36.23
CA PRO A 505 -24.25 -7.64 35.53
C PRO A 505 -24.61 -6.69 34.40
N THR A 506 -25.11 -7.26 33.32
CA THR A 506 -25.81 -6.55 32.25
C THR A 506 -27.03 -5.86 32.83
N ALA A 507 -27.18 -4.57 32.58
CA ALA A 507 -28.33 -3.78 33.05
C ALA A 507 -29.58 -4.10 32.25
#